data_0c2fcdc774db001238a9226be0c37d1d
#
_entry.id   0c2fcdc774db001238a9226be0c37d1d
#
_cell.length_a   1.000
_cell.length_b   1.000
_cell.length_c   1.000
_cell.angle_alpha   90.00
_cell.angle_beta   90.00
_cell.angle_gamma   90.00
#
_symmetry.space_group_name_H-M   'P 1'
#
loop_
_entity.id
_entity.type
_entity.pdbx_description
1 polymer ?
#
loop_
_entity_poly.entity_id
_entity_poly.type
_entity_poly.pdbx_seq_one_letter_code
_entity_poly.pdbx_strand_id
1 'polypeptide(L)'
;LIDYLNALHVDHIVMENAHRPIEELKVFKELRPEIGFGLGVVDIKQTVVESADEIARAIEQADKVLGPGRVKYIHPDCGFWMLKRGIADGKIRALVAGRDLYEGRLTQRRIA
;
A
#
# COMPACT_ATOMS: atom_id res chain seq x y z
N LEU A 1 -8.81 9.16 17.05
CA LEU A 1 -8.70 8.03 16.12
C LEU A 1 -7.54 7.10 16.45
N ILE A 2 -6.34 7.63 16.64
CA ILE A 2 -5.14 6.81 16.88
C ILE A 2 -5.25 6.04 18.19
N ASP A 3 -5.73 6.66 19.25
CA ASP A 3 -5.93 5.97 20.53
C ASP A 3 -6.89 4.80 20.38
N TYR A 4 -7.96 4.98 19.60
CA TYR A 4 -8.92 3.92 19.32
C TYR A 4 -8.25 2.79 18.53
N LEU A 5 -7.50 3.11 17.49
CA LEU A 5 -6.82 2.11 16.66
C LEU A 5 -5.79 1.33 17.47
N ASN A 6 -5.04 2.02 18.32
CA ASN A 6 -4.04 1.39 19.18
C ASN A 6 -4.63 0.46 20.24
N ALA A 7 -5.91 0.66 20.58
CA ALA A 7 -6.61 -0.21 21.52
C ALA A 7 -7.19 -1.46 20.86
N LEU A 8 -7.21 -1.53 19.53
CA LEU A 8 -7.74 -2.70 18.82
C LEU A 8 -6.80 -3.91 18.96
N HIS A 9 -7.40 -5.09 19.08
CA HIS A 9 -6.67 -6.35 19.14
C HIS A 9 -6.55 -6.91 17.73
N VAL A 10 -5.71 -6.28 16.91
CA VAL A 10 -5.49 -6.64 15.50
C VAL A 10 -4.01 -6.66 15.19
N ASP A 11 -3.64 -7.46 14.20
CA ASP A 11 -2.26 -7.55 13.74
C ASP A 11 -1.91 -6.44 12.73
N HIS A 12 -2.91 -5.97 11.98
CA HIS A 12 -2.73 -4.88 11.02
C HIS A 12 -4.06 -4.19 10.71
N ILE A 13 -3.96 -2.99 10.17
CA ILE A 13 -5.09 -2.23 9.64
C ILE A 13 -4.84 -1.94 8.17
N VAL A 14 -5.89 -1.79 7.39
CA VAL A 14 -5.81 -1.48 5.96
C VAL A 14 -6.53 -0.17 5.66
N MET A 15 -5.96 0.62 4.75
CA MET A 15 -6.53 1.91 4.37
C MET A 15 -6.49 2.10 2.86
N GLU A 16 -7.52 2.76 2.33
CA GLU A 16 -7.55 3.21 0.95
C GLU A 16 -6.60 4.40 0.80
N ASN A 17 -5.65 4.32 -0.12
CA ASN A 17 -4.68 5.39 -0.33
C ASN A 17 -4.43 5.72 -1.80
N ALA A 18 -4.99 4.97 -2.75
CA ALA A 18 -4.73 5.18 -4.17
C ALA A 18 -5.14 6.57 -4.66
N HIS A 19 -6.13 7.19 -4.03
CA HIS A 19 -6.63 8.53 -4.37
C HIS A 19 -6.28 9.60 -3.36
N ARG A 20 -5.65 9.24 -2.25
CA ARG A 20 -5.46 10.19 -1.16
C ARG A 20 -4.07 10.78 -1.18
N PRO A 21 -3.94 12.05 -0.75
CA PRO A 21 -2.62 12.65 -0.57
C PRO A 21 -1.79 11.82 0.41
N ILE A 22 -0.52 11.61 0.07
CA ILE A 22 0.38 10.80 0.89
C ILE A 22 0.56 11.39 2.30
N GLU A 23 0.40 12.69 2.46
CA GLU A 23 0.52 13.39 3.74
C GLU A 23 -0.51 12.93 4.77
N GLU A 24 -1.66 12.41 4.34
CA GLU A 24 -2.68 11.88 5.24
C GLU A 24 -2.18 10.67 6.04
N LEU A 25 -1.15 9.99 5.54
CA LEU A 25 -0.57 8.85 6.25
C LEU A 25 0.17 9.24 7.53
N LYS A 26 0.56 10.49 7.68
CA LYS A 26 1.37 10.94 8.82
C LYS A 26 0.76 10.58 10.17
N VAL A 27 -0.56 10.63 10.30
CA VAL A 27 -1.24 10.31 11.54
C VAL A 27 -0.98 8.86 11.98
N PHE A 28 -0.76 7.96 11.01
CA PHE A 28 -0.54 6.54 11.31
C PHE A 28 0.87 6.22 11.79
N LYS A 29 1.78 7.20 11.78
CA LYS A 29 3.10 7.03 12.44
C LYS A 29 2.95 6.74 13.93
N GLU A 30 1.88 7.19 14.54
CA GLU A 30 1.60 7.04 15.96
C GLU A 30 0.94 5.70 16.32
N LEU A 31 0.71 4.83 15.34
CA LEU A 31 0.27 3.46 15.61
C LEU A 31 1.35 2.71 16.36
N ARG A 32 0.92 1.81 17.27
CA ARG A 32 1.85 0.91 17.96
C ARG A 32 2.69 0.15 16.93
N PRO A 33 3.99 -0.06 17.18
CA PRO A 33 4.85 -0.78 16.24
C PRO A 33 4.36 -2.19 15.89
N GLU A 34 3.58 -2.81 16.77
CA GLU A 34 3.04 -4.16 16.58
C GLU A 34 1.91 -4.19 15.54
N ILE A 35 1.26 -3.06 15.29
CA ILE A 35 0.19 -2.98 14.29
C ILE A 35 0.80 -2.66 12.93
N GLY A 36 0.72 -3.61 12.01
CA GLY A 36 1.17 -3.41 10.64
C GLY A 36 0.20 -2.54 9.85
N PHE A 37 0.69 -1.87 8.83
CA PHE A 37 -0.13 -1.04 7.95
C PHE A 37 -0.30 -1.71 6.59
N GLY A 38 -1.56 -1.85 6.15
CA GLY A 38 -1.90 -2.27 4.80
C GLY A 38 -2.21 -1.04 3.96
N LEU A 39 -1.49 -0.87 2.87
CA LEU A 39 -1.57 0.30 1.99
C LEU A 39 -2.35 -0.03 0.73
N GLY A 40 -3.47 0.67 0.50
CA GLY A 40 -4.20 0.60 -0.75
C GLY A 40 -3.44 1.36 -1.84
N VAL A 41 -3.03 0.67 -2.89
CA VAL A 41 -2.21 1.25 -3.97
C VAL A 41 -2.81 1.07 -5.36
N VAL A 42 -3.93 0.38 -5.46
CA VAL A 42 -4.63 0.14 -6.74
C VAL A 42 -6.01 0.75 -6.67
N ASP A 43 -6.28 1.65 -7.63
CA ASP A 43 -7.57 2.31 -7.77
C ASP A 43 -8.58 1.35 -8.41
N ILE A 44 -9.70 1.14 -7.74
CA ILE A 44 -10.79 0.30 -8.27
C ILE A 44 -11.82 1.10 -9.08
N LYS A 45 -11.70 2.42 -9.10
CA LYS A 45 -12.69 3.30 -9.74
C LYS A 45 -12.33 3.67 -11.17
N GLN A 46 -11.17 3.25 -11.66
CA GLN A 46 -10.75 3.50 -13.03
C GLN A 46 -10.32 2.23 -13.72
N THR A 47 -10.38 2.25 -15.06
CA THR A 47 -10.10 1.08 -15.88
C THR A 47 -8.64 0.97 -16.32
N VAL A 48 -7.87 2.04 -16.15
CA VAL A 48 -6.45 2.04 -16.50
C VAL A 48 -5.69 1.16 -15.51
N VAL A 49 -4.91 0.22 -16.03
CA VAL A 49 -4.07 -0.66 -15.21
C VAL A 49 -2.81 0.11 -14.79
N GLU A 50 -2.55 0.14 -13.51
CA GLU A 50 -1.35 0.76 -12.95
C GLU A 50 -0.09 0.06 -13.45
N SER A 51 1.02 0.78 -13.53
CA SER A 51 2.32 0.18 -13.82
C SER A 51 2.97 -0.33 -12.53
N ALA A 52 3.88 -1.28 -12.68
CA ALA A 52 4.69 -1.75 -11.54
C ALA A 52 5.46 -0.61 -10.88
N ASP A 53 5.99 0.32 -11.69
CA ASP A 53 6.73 1.48 -11.19
C ASP A 53 5.87 2.42 -10.37
N GLU A 54 4.63 2.69 -10.79
CA GLU A 54 3.69 3.52 -10.04
C GLU A 54 3.42 2.92 -8.66
N ILE A 55 3.21 1.61 -8.60
CA ILE A 55 2.95 0.89 -7.35
C ILE A 55 4.19 0.90 -6.46
N ALA A 56 5.36 0.61 -7.01
CA ALA A 56 6.62 0.64 -6.25
C ALA A 56 6.88 2.03 -5.66
N ARG A 57 6.65 3.08 -6.44
CA ARG A 57 6.82 4.46 -5.96
C ARG A 57 5.83 4.81 -4.85
N ALA A 58 4.59 4.34 -4.94
CA ALA A 58 3.60 4.57 -3.88
C ALA A 58 4.06 3.95 -2.56
N ILE A 59 4.61 2.73 -2.60
CA ILE A 59 5.14 2.07 -1.41
C ILE A 59 6.33 2.85 -0.86
N GLU A 60 7.25 3.27 -1.72
CA GLU A 60 8.43 4.04 -1.31
C GLU A 60 8.05 5.38 -0.65
N GLN A 61 7.04 6.06 -1.18
CA GLN A 61 6.54 7.30 -0.57
C GLN A 61 5.90 7.04 0.79
N ALA A 62 5.15 5.95 0.92
CA ALA A 62 4.57 5.55 2.20
C ALA A 62 5.67 5.24 3.23
N ASP A 63 6.74 4.58 2.83
CA ASP A 63 7.88 4.31 3.71
C ASP A 63 8.51 5.61 4.24
N LYS A 64 8.61 6.63 3.39
CA LYS A 64 9.15 7.92 3.80
C LYS A 64 8.28 8.62 4.83
N VAL A 65 6.97 8.46 4.73
CA VAL A 65 6.01 9.10 5.65
C VAL A 65 5.87 8.31 6.94
N LEU A 66 5.70 6.98 6.83
CA LEU A 66 5.40 6.12 7.98
C LEU A 66 6.65 5.62 8.71
N GLY A 67 7.77 5.58 8.02
CA GLY A 67 8.99 4.95 8.49
C GLY A 67 9.19 3.56 7.89
N PRO A 68 10.47 3.10 7.78
CA PRO A 68 10.79 1.81 7.17
C PRO A 68 10.13 0.65 7.94
N GLY A 69 9.62 -0.31 7.19
CA GLY A 69 9.08 -1.53 7.77
C GLY A 69 7.67 -1.42 8.35
N ARG A 70 7.00 -0.28 8.22
CA ARG A 70 5.63 -0.10 8.72
C ARG A 70 4.60 -0.69 7.77
N VAL A 71 4.80 -0.57 6.46
CA VAL A 71 3.92 -1.16 5.46
C VAL A 71 4.18 -2.66 5.39
N LYS A 72 3.20 -3.45 5.80
CA LYS A 72 3.30 -4.91 5.83
C LYS A 72 2.59 -5.56 4.65
N TYR A 73 1.55 -4.92 4.14
CA TYR A 73 0.73 -5.42 3.05
C TYR A 73 0.38 -4.32 2.09
N ILE A 74 0.23 -4.66 0.82
CA ILE A 74 -0.35 -3.78 -0.20
C ILE A 74 -1.56 -4.47 -0.78
N HIS A 75 -2.53 -3.68 -1.20
CA HIS A 75 -3.81 -4.21 -1.68
C HIS A 75 -4.51 -3.19 -2.58
N PRO A 76 -5.55 -3.61 -3.32
CA PRO A 76 -6.44 -2.64 -3.96
C PRO A 76 -7.22 -1.87 -2.91
N ASP A 77 -7.66 -0.67 -3.24
CA ASP A 77 -8.45 0.16 -2.33
C ASP A 77 -9.71 -0.57 -1.84
N CYS A 78 -10.29 -1.39 -2.69
CA CYS A 78 -11.47 -2.18 -2.37
C CYS A 78 -11.54 -3.40 -3.30
N GLY A 79 -12.65 -4.14 -3.27
CA GLY A 79 -12.87 -5.27 -4.16
C GLY A 79 -13.04 -4.85 -5.62
N PHE A 80 -12.78 -5.77 -6.55
CA PHE A 80 -12.81 -5.53 -8.00
C PHE A 80 -14.17 -5.78 -8.64
N TRP A 81 -15.22 -5.92 -7.87
CA TRP A 81 -16.52 -6.37 -8.37
C TRP A 81 -17.12 -5.51 -9.49
N MET A 82 -16.72 -4.25 -9.59
CA MET A 82 -17.18 -3.33 -10.64
C MET A 82 -16.33 -3.37 -11.91
N LEU A 83 -15.20 -4.05 -11.91
CA LEU A 83 -14.26 -4.07 -13.03
C LEU A 83 -14.46 -5.30 -13.87
N LYS A 84 -14.27 -5.17 -15.20
CA LYS A 84 -14.20 -6.32 -16.07
C LYS A 84 -13.03 -7.21 -15.65
N ARG A 85 -13.22 -8.53 -15.82
CA ARG A 85 -12.23 -9.52 -15.36
C ARG A 85 -10.82 -9.25 -15.91
N GLY A 86 -10.70 -8.93 -17.18
CA GLY A 86 -9.39 -8.68 -17.77
C GLY A 86 -8.67 -7.50 -17.15
N ILE A 87 -9.42 -6.46 -16.77
CA ILE A 87 -8.88 -5.28 -16.08
C ILE A 87 -8.48 -5.66 -14.65
N ALA A 88 -9.34 -6.37 -13.94
CA ALA A 88 -9.04 -6.84 -12.59
C ALA A 88 -7.80 -7.73 -12.56
N ASP A 89 -7.69 -8.67 -13.48
CA ASP A 89 -6.52 -9.54 -13.60
C ASP A 89 -5.25 -8.72 -13.89
N GLY A 90 -5.34 -7.72 -14.77
CA GLY A 90 -4.23 -6.81 -15.06
C GLY A 90 -3.78 -6.03 -13.82
N LYS A 91 -4.73 -5.53 -13.05
CA LYS A 91 -4.43 -4.79 -11.81
C LYS A 91 -3.78 -5.68 -10.75
N ILE A 92 -4.21 -6.93 -10.62
CA ILE A 92 -3.58 -7.89 -9.70
C ILE A 92 -2.14 -8.19 -10.12
N ARG A 93 -1.92 -8.40 -11.43
CA ARG A 93 -0.55 -8.61 -11.93
C ARG A 93 0.34 -7.40 -11.67
N ALA A 94 -0.18 -6.20 -11.89
CA ALA A 94 0.55 -4.97 -11.62
C ALA A 94 0.90 -4.84 -10.13
N LEU A 95 -0.04 -5.21 -9.26
CA LEU A 95 0.18 -5.19 -7.81
C LEU A 95 1.37 -6.07 -7.42
N VAL A 96 1.39 -7.31 -7.90
CA VAL A 96 2.47 -8.25 -7.61
C VAL A 96 3.79 -7.77 -8.21
N ALA A 97 3.77 -7.31 -9.47
CA ALA A 97 4.96 -6.79 -10.14
C ALA A 97 5.52 -5.55 -9.43
N GLY A 98 4.64 -4.67 -8.96
CA GLY A 98 5.02 -3.49 -8.20
C GLY A 98 5.65 -3.82 -6.85
N ARG A 99 5.10 -4.79 -6.15
CA ARG A 99 5.70 -5.32 -4.92
C ARG A 99 7.11 -5.85 -5.19
N ASP A 100 7.25 -6.68 -6.21
CA ASP A 100 8.54 -7.30 -6.54
C ASP A 100 9.57 -6.25 -6.92
N LEU A 101 9.16 -5.24 -7.69
CA LEU A 101 10.03 -4.13 -8.06
C LEU A 101 10.48 -3.33 -6.83
N TYR A 102 9.55 -3.03 -5.93
CA TYR A 102 9.85 -2.35 -4.67
C TYR A 102 10.85 -3.15 -3.83
N GLU A 103 10.61 -4.44 -3.65
CA GLU A 103 11.50 -5.30 -2.86
C GLU A 103 12.89 -5.41 -3.49
N GLY A 104 12.96 -5.47 -4.81
CA GLY A 104 14.23 -5.47 -5.54
C GLY A 104 15.02 -4.17 -5.31
N ARG A 105 14.35 -3.02 -5.37
CA ARG A 105 14.97 -1.71 -5.10
C ARG A 105 15.45 -1.62 -3.65
N LEU A 106 14.65 -2.10 -2.71
CA LEU A 106 15.01 -2.10 -1.29
C LEU A 106 16.25 -2.96 -1.03
N THR A 107 16.34 -4.13 -1.65
CA THR A 107 17.50 -5.01 -1.55
C THR A 107 18.74 -4.34 -2.12
N GLN A 108 18.66 -3.70 -3.27
CA GLN A 108 19.78 -2.97 -3.87
C GLN A 108 20.29 -1.87 -2.96
N ARG A 109 19.40 -1.12 -2.33
CA ARG A 109 19.79 -0.07 -1.38
C ARG A 109 20.51 -0.61 -0.17
N ARG A 110 20.13 -1.80 0.32
CA ARG A 110 20.78 -2.45 1.46
C ARG A 110 22.18 -2.97 1.12
N ILE A 111 22.39 -3.37 -0.13
CA ILE A 111 23.68 -3.87 -0.61
C ILE A 111 24.65 -2.72 -0.90
N ALA A 112 24.14 -1.61 -1.42
CA ALA A 112 24.94 -0.43 -1.71
C ALA A 112 25.34 0.26 -0.42
#